data_7fdae4a273b38042ef88f836967edc56
#
_entry.id   7fdae4a273b38042ef88f836967edc56
#
_cell.length_a   1.000
_cell.length_b   1.000
_cell.length_c   1.000
_cell.angle_alpha   90.00
_cell.angle_beta   90.00
_cell.angle_gamma   90.00
#
_symmetry.space_group_name_H-M   'P 1'
#
loop_
_entity.id
_entity.type
_entity.pdbx_description
1 polymer ?
#
loop_
_entity_poly.entity_id
_entity_poly.type
_entity_poly.pdbx_seq_one_letter_code
_entity_poly.pdbx_strand_id
1 'polypeptide(L)'
;MIGVRTPFRVSFAGGGTDIPNFYREHGGMVISTSINKYMYHFIHKFSEEEIQIKYSITENLTNVNQIKHPIVREASKIFDIKGLDINSIADIPKGSGLGSSSAYTVGLLHGLSLLNNKKISKSELAEAASDLEINKLGDPIGKQDHYASSYGGLNIFSFEKDDSVKVKKINLDEKSSKFLSSSMTLIKYGKSRKASTILSDQAKNLESNKNLSQTVEILNLVSPMVQAIESLDIKKMGEILSENWHYKKQLSNLITSK
;
A
#
# COMPACT_ATOMS: atom_id res chain seq x y z
N MET A 1 -1.17 -25.64 6.81
CA MET A 1 -0.62 -24.59 5.93
C MET A 1 -1.66 -23.49 5.75
N ILE A 2 -1.27 -22.24 5.84
CA ILE A 2 -2.08 -21.07 5.54
C ILE A 2 -1.56 -20.46 4.24
N GLY A 3 -2.47 -20.23 3.28
CA GLY A 3 -2.20 -19.50 2.05
C GLY A 3 -2.94 -18.17 2.06
N VAL A 4 -2.22 -17.05 1.93
CA VAL A 4 -2.80 -15.69 1.85
C VAL A 4 -2.48 -15.08 0.52
N ARG A 5 -3.48 -14.45 -0.09
CA ARG A 5 -3.36 -13.69 -1.33
C ARG A 5 -3.79 -12.25 -1.08
N THR A 6 -2.86 -11.31 -1.23
CA THR A 6 -3.06 -9.89 -0.94
C THR A 6 -2.92 -9.09 -2.23
N PRO A 7 -3.91 -8.27 -2.63
CA PRO A 7 -3.86 -7.55 -3.89
C PRO A 7 -2.90 -6.36 -3.84
N PHE A 8 -2.28 -6.06 -4.98
CA PHE A 8 -1.67 -4.77 -5.24
C PHE A 8 -2.75 -3.74 -5.59
N ARG A 9 -2.37 -2.46 -5.61
CA ARG A 9 -3.29 -1.34 -5.85
C ARG A 9 -2.79 -0.37 -6.91
N VAL A 10 -3.73 0.32 -7.52
CA VAL A 10 -3.50 1.54 -8.31
C VAL A 10 -4.29 2.67 -7.66
N SER A 11 -3.66 3.84 -7.46
CA SER A 11 -4.32 5.04 -6.96
C SER A 11 -4.65 5.98 -8.13
N PHE A 12 -5.88 6.46 -8.19
CA PHE A 12 -6.35 7.36 -9.25
C PHE A 12 -6.08 8.82 -8.90
N ALA A 13 -6.33 9.22 -7.66
CA ALA A 13 -6.07 10.57 -7.16
C ALA A 13 -5.80 10.56 -5.65
N GLY A 14 -5.23 11.63 -5.13
CA GLY A 14 -5.02 11.83 -3.69
C GLY A 14 -3.70 11.27 -3.15
N GLY A 15 -2.94 10.47 -3.92
CA GLY A 15 -1.71 9.85 -3.42
C GLY A 15 -0.66 10.86 -2.96
N GLY A 16 -0.21 10.72 -1.71
CA GLY A 16 0.68 11.64 -1.01
C GLY A 16 -0.04 12.48 0.05
N THR A 17 -1.39 12.57 0.01
CA THR A 17 -2.18 13.21 1.07
C THR A 17 -2.37 12.29 2.28
N ASP A 18 -1.98 11.03 2.16
CA ASP A 18 -2.00 9.99 3.18
C ASP A 18 -0.74 9.97 4.06
N ILE A 19 0.19 10.91 3.86
CA ILE A 19 1.40 11.06 4.67
C ILE A 19 1.05 11.81 5.96
N PRO A 20 1.49 11.36 7.16
CA PRO A 20 1.14 11.97 8.45
C PRO A 20 1.39 13.47 8.53
N ASN A 21 2.50 13.95 7.96
CA ASN A 21 2.87 15.37 7.91
C ASN A 21 1.85 16.24 7.14
N PHE A 22 1.00 15.64 6.31
CA PHE A 22 -0.05 16.36 5.60
C PHE A 22 -1.42 16.15 6.25
N TYR A 23 -1.88 14.88 6.43
CA TYR A 23 -3.27 14.65 6.84
C TYR A 23 -3.55 15.09 8.27
N ARG A 24 -2.58 15.09 9.17
CA ARG A 24 -2.77 15.57 10.54
C ARG A 24 -3.13 17.06 10.62
N GLU A 25 -2.72 17.84 9.64
CA GLU A 25 -3.03 19.28 9.59
C GLU A 25 -4.22 19.59 8.66
N HIS A 26 -4.31 18.91 7.53
CA HIS A 26 -5.24 19.25 6.44
C HIS A 26 -6.34 18.21 6.22
N GLY A 27 -6.22 17.03 6.82
CA GLY A 27 -6.96 15.86 6.38
C GLY A 27 -6.37 15.31 5.07
N GLY A 28 -6.60 14.04 4.79
CA GLY A 28 -6.12 13.43 3.56
C GLY A 28 -7.20 12.55 2.92
N MET A 29 -7.13 12.35 1.63
CA MET A 29 -8.06 11.46 0.94
C MET A 29 -7.41 10.85 -0.29
N VAL A 30 -7.64 9.54 -0.49
CA VAL A 30 -7.15 8.81 -1.66
C VAL A 30 -8.26 7.94 -2.22
N ILE A 31 -8.38 7.93 -3.54
CA ILE A 31 -9.20 6.96 -4.26
C ILE A 31 -8.29 5.96 -4.98
N SER A 32 -8.47 4.67 -4.68
CA SER A 32 -7.68 3.60 -5.26
C SER A 32 -8.48 2.32 -5.49
N THR A 33 -8.00 1.50 -6.40
CA THR A 33 -8.55 0.17 -6.66
C THR A 33 -7.49 -0.90 -6.53
N SER A 34 -7.90 -2.07 -6.04
CA SER A 34 -7.10 -3.27 -6.17
C SER A 34 -7.04 -3.73 -7.62
N ILE A 35 -5.92 -4.37 -7.98
CA ILE A 35 -5.74 -4.98 -9.29
C ILE A 35 -5.60 -6.50 -9.16
N ASN A 36 -5.74 -7.23 -10.26
CA ASN A 36 -5.61 -8.69 -10.31
C ASN A 36 -4.15 -9.16 -10.34
N LYS A 37 -3.31 -8.53 -9.54
CA LYS A 37 -1.93 -8.88 -9.25
C LYS A 37 -1.75 -8.93 -7.75
N TYR A 38 -1.02 -9.92 -7.27
CA TYR A 38 -1.05 -10.27 -5.86
C TYR A 38 0.34 -10.52 -5.29
N MET A 39 0.44 -10.32 -3.99
CA MET A 39 1.44 -10.89 -3.12
C MET A 39 0.84 -12.16 -2.49
N TYR A 40 1.59 -13.25 -2.51
CA TYR A 40 1.21 -14.54 -1.93
C TYR A 40 2.13 -14.87 -0.76
N HIS A 41 1.56 -15.34 0.34
CA HIS A 41 2.29 -15.94 1.45
C HIS A 41 1.78 -17.35 1.71
N PHE A 42 2.71 -18.30 1.83
CA PHE A 42 2.43 -19.65 2.30
C PHE A 42 3.19 -19.83 3.61
N ILE A 43 2.45 -20.07 4.69
CA ILE A 43 2.98 -20.13 6.04
C ILE A 43 2.54 -21.45 6.68
N HIS A 44 3.48 -22.21 7.22
CA HIS A 44 3.16 -23.43 7.94
C HIS A 44 4.19 -23.73 9.02
N LYS A 45 3.82 -24.60 9.97
CA LYS A 45 4.77 -25.17 10.93
C LYS A 45 5.72 -26.10 10.16
N PHE A 46 7.01 -25.93 10.38
CA PHE A 46 8.07 -26.60 9.66
C PHE A 46 8.89 -27.53 10.56
N SER A 47 9.30 -27.02 11.72
CA SER A 47 10.06 -27.74 12.74
C SER A 47 9.65 -27.21 14.13
N GLU A 48 10.34 -27.61 15.18
CA GLU A 48 10.12 -27.04 16.51
C GLU A 48 10.88 -25.71 16.71
N GLU A 49 12.06 -25.55 16.08
CA GLU A 49 12.94 -24.42 16.31
C GLU A 49 13.34 -23.67 15.04
N GLU A 50 13.48 -24.36 13.91
CA GLU A 50 13.99 -23.77 12.68
C GLU A 50 12.98 -22.81 12.02
N ILE A 51 13.47 -21.67 11.62
CA ILE A 51 12.71 -20.66 10.87
C ILE A 51 13.28 -20.61 9.45
N GLN A 52 12.43 -20.84 8.46
CA GLN A 52 12.78 -20.71 7.06
C GLN A 52 11.97 -19.57 6.43
N ILE A 53 12.65 -18.59 5.82
CA ILE A 53 12.00 -17.45 5.17
C ILE A 53 12.49 -17.41 3.72
N LYS A 54 11.56 -17.48 2.78
CA LYS A 54 11.82 -17.48 1.34
C LYS A 54 11.12 -16.30 0.68
N TYR A 55 11.92 -15.44 0.06
CA TYR A 55 11.47 -14.29 -0.74
C TYR A 55 12.43 -14.12 -1.92
N SER A 56 13.14 -12.99 -2.11
CA SER A 56 14.22 -12.86 -3.11
C SER A 56 15.50 -13.59 -2.71
N ILE A 57 15.62 -13.94 -1.44
CA ILE A 57 16.66 -14.81 -0.87
C ILE A 57 16.01 -15.84 0.07
N THR A 58 16.77 -16.85 0.47
CA THR A 58 16.37 -17.81 1.51
C THR A 58 17.18 -17.57 2.77
N GLU A 59 16.49 -17.47 3.91
CA GLU A 59 17.09 -17.41 5.23
C GLU A 59 16.69 -18.68 6.00
N ASN A 60 17.68 -19.39 6.60
CA ASN A 60 17.49 -20.52 7.49
C ASN A 60 18.10 -20.18 8.83
N LEU A 61 17.31 -20.10 9.88
CA LEU A 61 17.66 -19.52 11.16
C LEU A 61 17.03 -20.33 12.31
N THR A 62 17.62 -20.23 13.49
CA THR A 62 17.00 -20.69 14.74
C THR A 62 16.69 -19.53 15.70
N ASN A 63 17.14 -18.30 15.36
CA ASN A 63 16.95 -17.13 16.21
C ASN A 63 16.33 -15.98 15.40
N VAL A 64 15.17 -15.51 15.83
CA VAL A 64 14.40 -14.40 15.21
C VAL A 64 15.21 -13.10 15.08
N ASN A 65 16.16 -12.86 16.00
CA ASN A 65 16.98 -11.64 15.95
C ASN A 65 17.97 -11.63 14.76
N GLN A 66 18.22 -12.76 14.14
CA GLN A 66 19.08 -12.89 12.96
C GLN A 66 18.34 -12.68 11.65
N ILE A 67 17.00 -12.55 11.67
CA ILE A 67 16.19 -12.31 10.48
C ILE A 67 16.62 -11.01 9.80
N LYS A 68 17.05 -11.10 8.54
CA LYS A 68 17.49 -9.94 7.74
C LYS A 68 16.30 -9.16 7.18
N HIS A 69 15.20 -9.87 6.86
CA HIS A 69 14.01 -9.20 6.32
C HIS A 69 13.33 -8.34 7.40
N PRO A 70 13.34 -7.01 7.30
CA PRO A 70 12.95 -6.13 8.39
C PRO A 70 11.48 -6.31 8.81
N ILE A 71 10.57 -6.45 7.86
CA ILE A 71 9.14 -6.65 8.14
C ILE A 71 8.92 -7.97 8.89
N VAL A 72 9.57 -9.07 8.48
CA VAL A 72 9.43 -10.37 9.17
C VAL A 72 10.01 -10.29 10.58
N ARG A 73 11.16 -9.64 10.75
CA ARG A 73 11.76 -9.43 12.06
C ARG A 73 10.86 -8.62 13.00
N GLU A 74 10.22 -7.55 12.54
CA GLU A 74 9.26 -6.80 13.37
C GLU A 74 7.99 -7.61 13.62
N ALA A 75 7.49 -8.35 12.64
CA ALA A 75 6.34 -9.25 12.83
C ALA A 75 6.63 -10.34 13.88
N SER A 76 7.88 -10.80 13.99
CA SER A 76 8.27 -11.79 15.01
C SER A 76 8.19 -11.29 16.46
N LYS A 77 8.11 -9.97 16.66
CA LYS A 77 7.88 -9.38 17.98
C LYS A 77 6.40 -9.40 18.38
N ILE A 78 5.52 -9.56 17.40
CA ILE A 78 4.06 -9.57 17.58
C ILE A 78 3.53 -11.01 17.63
N PHE A 79 4.13 -11.88 16.83
CA PHE A 79 3.73 -13.27 16.67
C PHE A 79 4.91 -14.19 16.96
N ASP A 80 4.65 -15.30 17.63
CA ASP A 80 5.64 -16.36 17.74
C ASP A 80 5.81 -17.04 16.38
N ILE A 81 6.94 -16.74 15.70
CA ILE A 81 7.26 -17.33 14.39
C ILE A 81 8.27 -18.47 14.49
N LYS A 82 8.52 -18.97 15.69
CA LYS A 82 9.38 -20.13 15.94
C LYS A 82 8.85 -21.36 15.21
N GLY A 83 9.74 -22.09 14.56
CA GLY A 83 9.39 -23.33 13.86
C GLY A 83 8.57 -23.16 12.58
N LEU A 84 8.62 -21.98 11.92
CA LEU A 84 7.82 -21.68 10.74
C LEU A 84 8.63 -21.67 9.44
N ASP A 85 8.00 -22.16 8.36
CA ASP A 85 8.39 -21.86 6.99
C ASP A 85 7.44 -20.80 6.41
N ILE A 86 8.02 -19.67 5.96
CA ILE A 86 7.33 -18.52 5.38
C ILE A 86 7.82 -18.33 3.95
N ASN A 87 6.97 -18.62 2.98
CA ASN A 87 7.27 -18.44 1.55
C ASN A 87 6.49 -17.28 0.99
N SER A 88 7.18 -16.36 0.30
CA SER A 88 6.58 -15.16 -0.29
C SER A 88 6.86 -15.09 -1.78
N ILE A 89 5.80 -14.95 -2.58
CA ILE A 89 5.85 -14.88 -4.04
C ILE A 89 5.00 -13.69 -4.48
N ALA A 90 5.45 -12.95 -5.48
CA ALA A 90 4.76 -11.78 -5.99
C ALA A 90 4.58 -11.83 -7.51
N ASP A 91 3.40 -11.46 -8.01
CA ASP A 91 3.14 -11.34 -9.45
C ASP A 91 3.92 -10.19 -10.10
N ILE A 92 4.37 -9.22 -9.29
CA ILE A 92 5.06 -8.01 -9.76
C ILE A 92 6.29 -7.77 -8.90
N PRO A 93 7.45 -7.42 -9.51
CA PRO A 93 8.68 -7.14 -8.75
C PRO A 93 8.52 -5.95 -7.80
N LYS A 94 9.26 -5.96 -6.70
CA LYS A 94 9.35 -4.81 -5.78
C LYS A 94 9.80 -3.53 -6.49
N GLY A 95 9.37 -2.38 -5.97
CA GLY A 95 9.72 -1.07 -6.53
C GLY A 95 8.94 -0.71 -7.80
N SER A 96 7.80 -1.37 -8.03
CA SER A 96 6.87 -1.08 -9.14
C SER A 96 5.98 0.14 -8.89
N GLY A 97 5.93 0.68 -7.66
CA GLY A 97 5.00 1.75 -7.28
C GLY A 97 3.55 1.29 -7.03
N LEU A 98 3.32 -0.02 -6.95
CA LEU A 98 1.99 -0.63 -6.81
C LEU A 98 1.67 -1.12 -5.39
N GLY A 99 2.37 -0.62 -4.37
CA GLY A 99 2.13 -0.97 -2.97
C GLY A 99 2.68 -2.35 -2.56
N SER A 100 3.79 -2.80 -3.18
CA SER A 100 4.30 -4.16 -2.96
C SER A 100 4.80 -4.41 -1.53
N SER A 101 5.38 -3.43 -0.85
CA SER A 101 5.81 -3.55 0.56
C SER A 101 4.60 -3.75 1.46
N SER A 102 3.64 -2.85 1.36
CA SER A 102 2.45 -2.88 2.22
C SER A 102 1.57 -4.11 1.95
N ALA A 103 1.47 -4.57 0.69
CA ALA A 103 0.82 -5.84 0.37
C ALA A 103 1.55 -7.04 1.01
N TYR A 104 2.90 -7.00 1.07
CA TYR A 104 3.70 -7.98 1.78
C TYR A 104 3.38 -7.98 3.27
N THR A 105 3.41 -6.80 3.91
CA THR A 105 3.18 -6.64 5.36
C THR A 105 1.76 -7.08 5.74
N VAL A 106 0.76 -6.61 5.01
CA VAL A 106 -0.65 -6.99 5.23
C VAL A 106 -0.85 -8.49 5.09
N GLY A 107 -0.30 -9.10 4.03
CA GLY A 107 -0.43 -10.53 3.78
C GLY A 107 0.27 -11.38 4.84
N LEU A 108 1.47 -10.99 5.25
CA LEU A 108 2.23 -11.66 6.31
C LEU A 108 1.49 -11.61 7.65
N LEU A 109 1.07 -10.43 8.10
CA LEU A 109 0.36 -10.27 9.38
C LEU A 109 -0.97 -11.02 9.37
N HIS A 110 -1.71 -11.00 8.26
CA HIS A 110 -2.95 -11.77 8.12
C HIS A 110 -2.67 -13.28 8.23
N GLY A 111 -1.67 -13.79 7.52
CA GLY A 111 -1.32 -15.22 7.57
C GLY A 111 -0.86 -15.67 8.95
N LEU A 112 -0.06 -14.86 9.63
CA LEU A 112 0.38 -15.13 11.01
C LEU A 112 -0.79 -15.06 12.01
N SER A 113 -1.73 -14.12 11.82
CA SER A 113 -2.95 -14.05 12.64
C SER A 113 -3.79 -15.32 12.49
N LEU A 114 -4.01 -15.79 11.26
CA LEU A 114 -4.76 -17.02 10.99
C LEU A 114 -4.07 -18.25 11.58
N LEU A 115 -2.74 -18.33 11.47
CA LEU A 115 -1.97 -19.43 12.04
C LEU A 115 -2.10 -19.51 13.57
N ASN A 116 -2.22 -18.35 14.21
CA ASN A 116 -2.42 -18.21 15.66
C ASN A 116 -3.90 -18.20 16.08
N ASN A 117 -4.81 -18.59 15.20
CA ASN A 117 -6.26 -18.59 15.43
C ASN A 117 -6.82 -17.23 15.89
N LYS A 118 -6.17 -16.12 15.53
CA LYS A 118 -6.63 -14.77 15.84
C LYS A 118 -7.44 -14.23 14.67
N LYS A 119 -8.69 -13.85 14.94
CA LYS A 119 -9.49 -13.08 13.98
C LYS A 119 -9.06 -11.62 14.04
N ILE A 120 -8.78 -11.03 12.88
CA ILE A 120 -8.42 -9.64 12.75
C ILE A 120 -9.32 -9.01 11.68
N SER A 121 -9.89 -7.85 11.97
CA SER A 121 -10.68 -7.10 11.00
C SER A 121 -9.78 -6.45 9.95
N LYS A 122 -10.38 -6.03 8.82
CA LYS A 122 -9.62 -5.33 7.77
C LYS A 122 -9.00 -4.02 8.26
N SER A 123 -9.69 -3.30 9.14
CA SER A 123 -9.19 -2.06 9.73
C SER A 123 -8.02 -2.32 10.66
N GLU A 124 -8.17 -3.25 11.61
CA GLU A 124 -7.09 -3.62 12.53
C GLU A 124 -5.85 -4.12 11.78
N LEU A 125 -6.05 -4.91 10.71
CA LEU A 125 -4.97 -5.41 9.87
C LEU A 125 -4.23 -4.28 9.15
N ALA A 126 -4.98 -3.31 8.59
CA ALA A 126 -4.39 -2.16 7.91
C ALA A 126 -3.62 -1.26 8.89
N GLU A 127 -4.17 -1.02 10.09
CA GLU A 127 -3.50 -0.24 11.13
C GLU A 127 -2.25 -0.96 11.64
N ALA A 128 -2.32 -2.26 11.94
CA ALA A 128 -1.16 -3.02 12.40
C ALA A 128 -0.02 -3.04 11.35
N ALA A 129 -0.39 -3.14 10.06
CA ALA A 129 0.59 -3.12 8.98
C ALA A 129 1.21 -1.74 8.79
N SER A 130 0.41 -0.66 8.87
CA SER A 130 0.92 0.72 8.80
C SER A 130 1.78 1.07 10.02
N ASP A 131 1.38 0.68 11.22
CA ASP A 131 2.18 0.88 12.44
C ASP A 131 3.55 0.19 12.32
N LEU A 132 3.57 -1.03 11.80
CA LEU A 132 4.79 -1.79 11.61
C LEU A 132 5.76 -1.07 10.65
N GLU A 133 5.31 -0.64 9.47
CA GLU A 133 6.19 0.01 8.49
C GLU A 133 6.51 1.47 8.88
N ILE A 134 5.52 2.26 9.30
CA ILE A 134 5.69 3.70 9.56
C ILE A 134 6.39 3.93 10.91
N ASN A 135 5.88 3.33 12.00
CA ASN A 135 6.35 3.66 13.34
C ASN A 135 7.49 2.75 13.80
N LYS A 136 7.43 1.43 13.53
CA LYS A 136 8.46 0.49 14.02
C LYS A 136 9.67 0.42 13.10
N LEU A 137 9.48 0.47 11.77
CA LEU A 137 10.58 0.50 10.81
C LEU A 137 11.03 1.93 10.46
N GLY A 138 10.20 2.94 10.74
CA GLY A 138 10.50 4.35 10.44
C GLY A 138 10.47 4.66 8.94
N ASP A 139 9.71 3.91 8.16
CA ASP A 139 9.59 4.17 6.73
C ASP A 139 8.76 5.44 6.48
N PRO A 140 9.26 6.39 5.65
CA PRO A 140 8.60 7.66 5.37
C PRO A 140 7.49 7.50 4.35
N ILE A 141 6.49 6.68 4.66
CA ILE A 141 5.38 6.32 3.77
C ILE A 141 4.04 6.73 4.37
N GLY A 142 3.01 6.78 3.53
CA GLY A 142 1.63 6.99 3.98
C GLY A 142 0.89 5.68 4.23
N LYS A 143 -0.34 5.79 4.73
CA LYS A 143 -1.18 4.63 5.12
C LYS A 143 -1.95 3.99 3.95
N GLN A 144 -2.10 4.66 2.79
CA GLN A 144 -3.02 4.25 1.72
C GLN A 144 -2.82 2.81 1.25
N ASP A 145 -1.57 2.37 1.13
CA ASP A 145 -1.21 1.08 0.55
C ASP A 145 -1.64 -0.09 1.43
N HIS A 146 -1.48 0.07 2.74
CA HIS A 146 -1.92 -0.92 3.74
C HIS A 146 -3.44 -1.07 3.74
N TYR A 147 -4.17 0.06 3.70
CA TYR A 147 -5.63 0.06 3.63
C TYR A 147 -6.12 -0.55 2.32
N ALA A 148 -5.57 -0.14 1.18
CA ALA A 148 -5.97 -0.69 -0.11
C ALA A 148 -5.71 -2.20 -0.21
N SER A 149 -4.59 -2.69 0.30
CA SER A 149 -4.23 -4.11 0.32
C SER A 149 -5.11 -4.93 1.28
N SER A 150 -5.50 -4.34 2.43
CA SER A 150 -6.36 -5.00 3.43
C SER A 150 -7.83 -5.06 3.00
N TYR A 151 -8.36 -3.97 2.45
CA TYR A 151 -9.79 -3.87 2.10
C TYR A 151 -10.10 -4.54 0.76
N GLY A 152 -9.23 -4.36 -0.23
CA GLY A 152 -9.46 -4.82 -1.59
C GLY A 152 -10.58 -4.05 -2.29
N GLY A 153 -10.66 -4.12 -3.61
CA GLY A 153 -11.68 -3.45 -4.41
C GLY A 153 -11.44 -1.96 -4.61
N LEU A 154 -12.48 -1.23 -4.99
CA LEU A 154 -12.46 0.22 -5.26
C LEU A 154 -12.96 0.97 -4.03
N ASN A 155 -12.11 1.80 -3.43
CA ASN A 155 -12.41 2.50 -2.19
C ASN A 155 -11.90 3.94 -2.19
N ILE A 156 -12.57 4.77 -1.38
CA ILE A 156 -12.10 6.06 -0.92
C ILE A 156 -11.59 5.84 0.52
N PHE A 157 -10.38 6.27 0.78
CA PHE A 157 -9.76 6.29 2.11
C PHE A 157 -9.62 7.74 2.55
N SER A 158 -10.29 8.12 3.65
CA SER A 158 -10.15 9.45 4.26
C SER A 158 -9.29 9.33 5.50
N PHE A 159 -8.19 10.05 5.53
CA PHE A 159 -7.22 10.10 6.63
C PHE A 159 -7.53 11.32 7.47
N GLU A 160 -8.01 11.09 8.68
CA GLU A 160 -8.44 12.14 9.59
C GLU A 160 -7.27 12.71 10.39
N LYS A 161 -7.44 13.91 10.96
CA LYS A 161 -6.40 14.59 11.74
C LYS A 161 -6.03 13.86 13.04
N ASP A 162 -6.92 13.03 13.55
CA ASP A 162 -6.75 12.18 14.73
C ASP A 162 -6.12 10.81 14.44
N ASP A 163 -5.52 10.66 13.26
CA ASP A 163 -4.95 9.40 12.74
C ASP A 163 -5.96 8.31 12.39
N SER A 164 -7.26 8.51 12.61
CA SER A 164 -8.28 7.56 12.21
C SER A 164 -8.46 7.55 10.68
N VAL A 165 -8.90 6.40 10.14
CA VAL A 165 -9.12 6.26 8.70
C VAL A 165 -10.55 5.77 8.44
N LYS A 166 -11.30 6.55 7.66
CA LYS A 166 -12.62 6.16 7.17
C LYS A 166 -12.51 5.55 5.79
N VAL A 167 -13.21 4.44 5.59
CA VAL A 167 -13.21 3.72 4.32
C VAL A 167 -14.60 3.71 3.73
N LYS A 168 -14.75 4.29 2.54
CA LYS A 168 -16.00 4.26 1.76
C LYS A 168 -15.77 3.40 0.51
N LYS A 169 -16.43 2.25 0.45
CA LYS A 169 -16.41 1.38 -0.73
C LYS A 169 -17.26 2.01 -1.85
N ILE A 170 -16.73 2.03 -3.06
CA ILE A 170 -17.49 2.36 -4.27
C ILE A 170 -17.94 1.03 -4.89
N ASN A 171 -19.27 0.85 -4.96
CA ASN A 171 -19.87 -0.34 -5.53
C ASN A 171 -20.28 -0.05 -6.98
N LEU A 172 -19.57 -0.69 -7.91
CA LEU A 172 -19.96 -0.73 -9.32
C LEU A 172 -20.61 -2.07 -9.60
N ASP A 173 -21.63 -2.08 -10.45
CA ASP A 173 -22.16 -3.32 -10.97
C ASP A 173 -21.16 -4.03 -11.89
N GLU A 174 -21.43 -5.26 -12.26
CA GLU A 174 -20.50 -6.08 -13.05
C GLU A 174 -20.20 -5.44 -14.42
N LYS A 175 -21.21 -4.86 -15.07
CA LYS A 175 -21.09 -4.21 -16.38
C LYS A 175 -20.18 -2.99 -16.30
N SER A 176 -20.41 -2.13 -15.31
CA SER A 176 -19.62 -0.92 -15.05
C SER A 176 -18.18 -1.27 -14.66
N SER A 177 -17.99 -2.30 -13.82
CA SER A 177 -16.66 -2.80 -13.46
C SER A 177 -15.88 -3.34 -14.67
N LYS A 178 -16.53 -4.11 -15.54
CA LYS A 178 -15.92 -4.61 -16.78
C LYS A 178 -15.56 -3.48 -17.73
N PHE A 179 -16.47 -2.51 -17.90
CA PHE A 179 -16.23 -1.35 -18.75
C PHE A 179 -15.03 -0.55 -18.25
N LEU A 180 -15.00 -0.20 -16.97
CA LEU A 180 -13.88 0.53 -16.36
C LEU A 180 -12.56 -0.23 -16.54
N SER A 181 -12.54 -1.53 -16.25
CA SER A 181 -11.34 -2.37 -16.37
C SER A 181 -10.85 -2.47 -17.82
N SER A 182 -11.74 -2.57 -18.81
CA SER A 182 -11.37 -2.65 -20.23
C SER A 182 -10.91 -1.31 -20.80
N SER A 183 -11.29 -0.19 -20.17
CA SER A 183 -10.92 1.17 -20.60
C SER A 183 -9.56 1.60 -20.11
N MET A 184 -8.87 0.78 -19.28
CA MET A 184 -7.58 1.12 -18.70
C MET A 184 -6.52 0.07 -19.04
N THR A 185 -5.31 0.56 -19.30
CA THR A 185 -4.13 -0.30 -19.49
C THR A 185 -3.01 0.15 -18.57
N LEU A 186 -2.49 -0.76 -17.76
CA LEU A 186 -1.33 -0.50 -16.91
C LEU A 186 -0.04 -0.89 -17.65
N ILE A 187 0.79 0.11 -17.96
CA ILE A 187 2.05 -0.10 -18.66
C ILE A 187 3.21 0.15 -17.69
N LYS A 188 4.08 -0.86 -17.51
CA LYS A 188 5.32 -0.69 -16.75
C LYS A 188 6.38 -0.04 -17.64
N TYR A 189 6.88 1.12 -17.21
CA TYR A 189 7.95 1.83 -17.89
C TYR A 189 9.13 2.10 -16.96
N GLY A 190 10.34 2.06 -17.53
CA GLY A 190 11.58 2.41 -16.83
C GLY A 190 12.06 1.36 -15.80
N LYS A 191 13.05 1.76 -14.98
CA LYS A 191 13.65 0.92 -13.94
C LYS A 191 12.91 1.08 -12.61
N SER A 192 12.85 0.01 -11.83
CA SER A 192 12.33 0.07 -10.45
C SER A 192 13.17 1.02 -9.58
N ARG A 193 12.50 1.85 -8.78
CA ARG A 193 13.14 2.81 -7.86
C ARG A 193 12.71 2.54 -6.42
N LYS A 194 13.53 2.94 -5.46
CA LYS A 194 13.15 2.88 -4.05
C LYS A 194 12.11 3.97 -3.76
N ALA A 195 10.88 3.57 -3.49
CA ALA A 195 9.79 4.50 -3.16
C ALA A 195 10.11 5.33 -1.90
N SER A 196 10.76 4.73 -0.91
CA SER A 196 11.15 5.40 0.34
C SER A 196 12.01 6.65 0.13
N THR A 197 12.93 6.64 -0.85
CA THR A 197 13.76 7.83 -1.16
C THR A 197 12.90 8.98 -1.70
N ILE A 198 11.95 8.69 -2.60
CA ILE A 198 11.05 9.69 -3.17
C ILE A 198 10.11 10.24 -2.10
N LEU A 199 9.54 9.36 -1.27
CA LEU A 199 8.60 9.74 -0.22
C LEU A 199 9.27 10.51 0.93
N SER A 200 10.52 10.17 1.26
CA SER A 200 11.33 10.96 2.22
C SER A 200 11.56 12.39 1.73
N ASP A 201 11.85 12.58 0.44
CA ASP A 201 12.01 13.90 -0.16
C ASP A 201 10.68 14.68 -0.18
N GLN A 202 9.57 14.01 -0.50
CA GLN A 202 8.23 14.61 -0.42
C GLN A 202 7.87 15.06 1.00
N ALA A 203 8.12 14.23 2.01
CA ALA A 203 7.85 14.55 3.41
C ALA A 203 8.66 15.78 3.87
N LYS A 204 9.95 15.85 3.55
CA LYS A 204 10.80 17.02 3.83
C LYS A 204 10.32 18.30 3.13
N ASN A 205 9.86 18.17 1.88
CA ASN A 205 9.31 19.30 1.14
C ASN A 205 7.98 19.79 1.74
N LEU A 206 7.15 18.88 2.29
CA LEU A 206 5.94 19.24 3.04
C LEU A 206 6.27 20.00 4.33
N GLU A 207 7.21 19.50 5.13
CA GLU A 207 7.67 20.17 6.37
C GLU A 207 8.16 21.60 6.11
N SER A 208 8.74 21.86 4.95
CA SER A 208 9.20 23.18 4.54
C SER A 208 8.17 23.98 3.74
N ASN A 209 6.93 23.51 3.66
CA ASN A 209 5.81 24.08 2.88
C ASN A 209 6.09 24.29 1.37
N LYS A 210 7.13 23.65 0.83
CA LYS A 210 7.51 23.84 -0.59
C LYS A 210 6.51 23.26 -1.58
N ASN A 211 5.80 22.21 -1.18
CA ASN A 211 4.87 21.49 -2.05
C ASN A 211 3.45 21.36 -1.44
N LEU A 212 3.14 22.16 -0.43
CA LEU A 212 1.85 22.13 0.25
C LEU A 212 0.70 22.44 -0.72
N SER A 213 0.81 23.51 -1.52
CA SER A 213 -0.22 23.89 -2.49
C SER A 213 -0.49 22.79 -3.51
N GLN A 214 0.55 22.15 -4.04
CA GLN A 214 0.41 21.05 -4.99
C GLN A 214 -0.24 19.83 -4.35
N THR A 215 0.06 19.56 -3.08
CA THR A 215 -0.56 18.44 -2.35
C THR A 215 -2.04 18.71 -2.07
N VAL A 216 -2.40 19.96 -1.78
CA VAL A 216 -3.82 20.39 -1.66
C VAL A 216 -4.55 20.23 -3.00
N GLU A 217 -3.95 20.61 -4.12
CA GLU A 217 -4.56 20.39 -5.44
C GLU A 217 -4.76 18.89 -5.74
N ILE A 218 -3.80 18.05 -5.38
CA ILE A 218 -3.96 16.58 -5.51
C ILE A 218 -5.13 16.07 -4.64
N LEU A 219 -5.32 16.61 -3.45
CA LEU A 219 -6.47 16.30 -2.60
C LEU A 219 -7.79 16.70 -3.26
N ASN A 220 -7.85 17.90 -3.84
CA ASN A 220 -9.02 18.46 -4.51
C ASN A 220 -9.46 17.62 -5.72
N LEU A 221 -8.56 16.87 -6.35
CA LEU A 221 -8.88 15.99 -7.48
C LEU A 221 -9.62 14.70 -7.09
N VAL A 222 -9.68 14.35 -5.80
CA VAL A 222 -10.32 13.08 -5.38
C VAL A 222 -11.81 13.10 -5.64
N SER A 223 -12.53 14.16 -5.23
CA SER A 223 -13.99 14.24 -5.43
C SER A 223 -14.41 14.25 -6.91
N PRO A 224 -13.78 15.03 -7.80
CA PRO A 224 -14.04 14.93 -9.25
C PRO A 224 -13.72 13.55 -9.81
N MET A 225 -12.65 12.88 -9.35
CA MET A 225 -12.32 11.52 -9.79
C MET A 225 -13.40 10.51 -9.37
N VAL A 226 -13.93 10.63 -8.15
CA VAL A 226 -15.05 9.79 -7.69
C VAL A 226 -16.25 9.94 -8.60
N GLN A 227 -16.67 11.19 -8.90
CA GLN A 227 -17.79 11.48 -9.79
C GLN A 227 -17.56 10.91 -11.21
N ALA A 228 -16.36 11.07 -11.76
CA ALA A 228 -16.01 10.54 -13.07
C ALA A 228 -16.07 9.00 -13.12
N ILE A 229 -15.65 8.32 -12.05
CA ILE A 229 -15.74 6.87 -11.93
C ILE A 229 -17.21 6.42 -11.80
N GLU A 230 -17.99 7.06 -10.95
CA GLU A 230 -19.40 6.71 -10.72
C GLU A 230 -20.26 6.96 -11.98
N SER A 231 -19.92 7.97 -12.79
CA SER A 231 -20.59 8.25 -14.08
C SER A 231 -19.97 7.51 -15.27
N LEU A 232 -18.87 6.75 -15.06
CA LEU A 232 -18.10 6.08 -16.12
C LEU A 232 -17.56 7.05 -17.20
N ASP A 233 -17.29 8.29 -16.83
CA ASP A 233 -16.72 9.29 -17.74
C ASP A 233 -15.19 9.09 -17.86
N ILE A 234 -14.80 8.19 -18.77
CA ILE A 234 -13.39 7.82 -19.01
C ILE A 234 -12.56 9.02 -19.48
N LYS A 235 -13.17 9.93 -20.27
CA LYS A 235 -12.49 11.14 -20.73
C LYS A 235 -12.13 12.02 -19.55
N LYS A 236 -13.09 12.28 -18.67
CA LYS A 236 -12.87 13.08 -17.45
C LYS A 236 -11.84 12.44 -16.52
N MET A 237 -11.89 11.12 -16.35
CA MET A 237 -10.86 10.39 -15.60
C MET A 237 -9.46 10.63 -16.18
N GLY A 238 -9.32 10.56 -17.50
CA GLY A 238 -8.03 10.81 -18.17
C GLY A 238 -7.52 12.25 -17.98
N GLU A 239 -8.40 13.24 -18.03
CA GLU A 239 -8.09 14.64 -17.74
C GLU A 239 -7.58 14.80 -16.30
N ILE A 240 -8.31 14.24 -15.32
CA ILE A 240 -7.93 14.30 -13.91
C ILE A 240 -6.61 13.58 -13.64
N LEU A 241 -6.36 12.42 -14.26
CA LEU A 241 -5.07 11.70 -14.14
C LEU A 241 -3.91 12.55 -14.69
N SER A 242 -4.11 13.27 -15.79
CA SER A 242 -3.12 14.17 -16.37
C SER A 242 -2.83 15.36 -15.45
N GLU A 243 -3.87 15.94 -14.87
CA GLU A 243 -3.76 17.04 -13.90
C GLU A 243 -3.09 16.56 -12.60
N ASN A 244 -3.49 15.41 -12.05
CA ASN A 244 -2.84 14.80 -10.91
C ASN A 244 -1.35 14.55 -11.15
N TRP A 245 -0.97 14.08 -12.35
CA TRP A 245 0.42 13.94 -12.74
C TRP A 245 1.16 15.27 -12.82
N HIS A 246 0.49 16.33 -13.31
CA HIS A 246 1.07 17.68 -13.35
C HIS A 246 1.50 18.15 -11.96
N TYR A 247 0.64 18.02 -10.95
CA TYR A 247 0.98 18.38 -9.58
C TYR A 247 1.97 17.38 -8.96
N LYS A 248 1.79 16.08 -9.21
CA LYS A 248 2.65 15.04 -8.65
C LYS A 248 4.11 15.23 -9.00
N LYS A 249 4.44 15.62 -10.23
CA LYS A 249 5.82 15.90 -10.66
C LYS A 249 6.49 17.01 -9.86
N GLN A 250 5.73 17.91 -9.29
CA GLN A 250 6.23 19.06 -8.53
C GLN A 250 6.52 18.72 -7.07
N LEU A 251 6.03 17.59 -6.55
CA LEU A 251 6.24 17.21 -5.16
C LEU A 251 7.70 16.83 -4.85
N SER A 252 8.43 16.32 -5.83
CA SER A 252 9.84 15.99 -5.72
C SER A 252 10.49 15.85 -7.09
N ASN A 253 11.69 16.35 -7.23
CA ASN A 253 12.51 16.19 -8.44
C ASN A 253 12.89 14.73 -8.73
N LEU A 254 12.69 13.84 -7.75
CA LEU A 254 12.98 12.41 -7.87
C LEU A 254 11.82 11.61 -8.49
N ILE A 255 10.66 12.22 -8.73
CA ILE A 255 9.48 11.53 -9.27
C ILE A 255 9.66 11.23 -10.76
N THR A 256 10.25 12.16 -11.50
CA THR A 256 10.56 11.95 -12.92
C THR A 256 11.97 11.38 -13.11
N SER A 257 12.16 10.45 -14.05
CA SER A 257 13.48 10.09 -14.58
C SER A 257 13.83 10.99 -15.76
N LYS A 258 15.08 11.42 -15.80
CA LYS A 258 15.65 11.97 -17.05
C LYS A 258 15.70 10.90 -18.11
#